data_92af7ee809e63b58ffb30166f1328009
#
_entry.id   92af7ee809e63b58ffb30166f1328009
#
_cell.length_a   1.000
_cell.length_b   1.000
_cell.length_c   1.000
_cell.angle_alpha   90.00
_cell.angle_beta   90.00
_cell.angle_gamma   90.00
#
_symmetry.space_group_name_H-M   'P 1'
#
loop_
_entity.id
_entity.type
_entity.pdbx_description
1 polymer ?
#
loop_
_entity_poly.entity_id
_entity_poly.type
_entity_poly.pdbx_seq_one_letter_code
_entity_poly.pdbx_strand_id
1 'polypeptide(L)'
;MDKSWIKKPHTSDEYDQGIKEFINFAFRDELENGEIICPCKRCGFKKPQSRSVMYDHLKCKPFPKGYTIWVHHGESIGETSTISPISISNIVQDTVVVDDQMQNMINDAFGVEDHANEVPIESNAEKEKNASQQRYEEAKEYYELSREAEKPLYEGCVKYSRLSFLVKLFHIKCLCGMTNKAMTMVLELLKDAFEFANIPNSFYEAKKTITKLGLNYEKIPVCPNNCMLYWGNKEDEERETCKICNTSKWKSKAKVGAVGVSGDGNNRKKVPAKVLRYFPLKPRLQRLFLSSKSAEDMSWHANDSKNDGILRHPRDSEAWKHFDLTHTWFASDPRNVRLALASDGFNPFGMMSTNYSIWPVILIPYNTPPWVCMKHTSFIMSMIIPGKKMPGNDIDVYLQPLVKELKELWTTGVDTYDSFKKEMFTLHATLMWTISDFPGLGTLSGWNTYTGLACPSCNIDSTPRRLPHSKKWCFMGHRRFLD
;
A
#
# COMPACT_ATOMS: atom_id res chain seq x y z
N MET A 1 -13.43 -36.44 -7.72
CA MET A 1 -14.46 -36.05 -6.73
C MET A 1 -15.00 -34.69 -7.14
N ASP A 2 -16.31 -34.54 -7.22
CA ASP A 2 -16.91 -33.23 -7.56
C ASP A 2 -16.75 -32.26 -6.41
N LYS A 3 -16.21 -31.06 -6.69
CA LYS A 3 -15.94 -30.00 -5.71
C LYS A 3 -16.77 -28.74 -5.99
N SER A 4 -17.76 -28.82 -6.86
CA SER A 4 -18.64 -27.71 -7.24
C SER A 4 -19.44 -27.17 -6.05
N TRP A 5 -19.69 -28.02 -5.06
CA TRP A 5 -20.38 -27.70 -3.81
C TRP A 5 -19.70 -26.58 -2.99
N ILE A 6 -18.37 -26.42 -3.11
CA ILE A 6 -17.61 -25.36 -2.39
C ILE A 6 -18.15 -23.94 -2.71
N LYS A 7 -18.76 -23.78 -3.89
CA LYS A 7 -19.34 -22.50 -4.36
C LYS A 7 -20.82 -22.33 -3.98
N LYS A 8 -21.47 -23.40 -3.50
CA LYS A 8 -22.90 -23.39 -3.12
C LYS A 8 -23.11 -22.67 -1.79
N PRO A 9 -24.35 -22.20 -1.51
CA PRO A 9 -24.68 -21.65 -0.20
C PRO A 9 -24.44 -22.68 0.90
N HIS A 10 -23.83 -22.26 2.01
CA HIS A 10 -23.49 -23.16 3.13
C HIS A 10 -24.72 -23.72 3.89
N THR A 11 -25.92 -23.25 3.55
CA THR A 11 -27.20 -23.74 4.05
C THR A 11 -27.85 -24.76 3.12
N SER A 12 -27.27 -25.05 1.96
CA SER A 12 -27.82 -26.00 0.99
C SER A 12 -27.44 -27.45 1.33
N ASP A 13 -28.27 -28.40 0.90
CA ASP A 13 -28.04 -29.83 1.10
C ASP A 13 -26.82 -30.32 0.34
N GLU A 14 -26.57 -29.77 -0.87
CA GLU A 14 -25.38 -30.08 -1.66
C GLU A 14 -24.09 -29.64 -0.94
N TYR A 15 -24.10 -28.53 -0.22
CA TYR A 15 -22.96 -28.08 0.56
C TYR A 15 -22.72 -28.99 1.77
N ASP A 16 -23.79 -29.42 2.46
CA ASP A 16 -23.74 -30.33 3.59
C ASP A 16 -23.19 -31.70 3.18
N GLN A 17 -23.67 -32.24 2.07
CA GLN A 17 -23.19 -33.49 1.51
C GLN A 17 -21.70 -33.37 1.12
N GLY A 18 -21.31 -32.27 0.49
CA GLY A 18 -19.91 -32.02 0.14
C GLY A 18 -18.96 -31.92 1.32
N ILE A 19 -19.41 -31.33 2.46
CA ILE A 19 -18.62 -31.36 3.71
C ILE A 19 -18.43 -32.78 4.20
N LYS A 20 -19.48 -33.62 4.21
CA LYS A 20 -19.40 -35.03 4.64
C LYS A 20 -18.44 -35.81 3.76
N GLU A 21 -18.47 -35.60 2.46
CA GLU A 21 -17.54 -36.24 1.50
C GLU A 21 -16.10 -35.79 1.73
N PHE A 22 -15.88 -34.50 1.96
CA PHE A 22 -14.56 -33.97 2.31
C PHE A 22 -14.02 -34.59 3.59
N ILE A 23 -14.82 -34.64 4.65
CA ILE A 23 -14.42 -35.19 5.93
C ILE A 23 -14.11 -36.71 5.81
N ASN A 24 -14.93 -37.44 5.08
CA ASN A 24 -14.66 -38.87 4.82
C ASN A 24 -13.36 -39.08 4.07
N PHE A 25 -13.07 -38.23 3.10
CA PHE A 25 -11.80 -38.26 2.37
C PHE A 25 -10.62 -37.88 3.28
N ALA A 26 -10.75 -36.82 4.06
CA ALA A 26 -9.67 -36.29 4.89
C ALA A 26 -9.28 -37.24 6.05
N PHE A 27 -10.24 -37.97 6.61
CA PHE A 27 -10.02 -38.95 7.70
C PHE A 27 -9.89 -40.41 7.23
N ARG A 28 -9.70 -40.65 5.93
CA ARG A 28 -9.67 -42.04 5.38
C ARG A 28 -8.57 -42.92 5.97
N ASP A 29 -7.43 -42.30 6.33
CA ASP A 29 -6.23 -42.99 6.83
C ASP A 29 -6.05 -42.85 8.36
N GLU A 30 -6.99 -42.19 9.06
CA GLU A 30 -6.92 -41.95 10.51
C GLU A 30 -7.82 -42.89 11.31
N LEU A 31 -7.38 -43.26 12.51
CA LEU A 31 -8.19 -44.02 13.47
C LEU A 31 -9.40 -43.16 13.92
N GLU A 32 -10.49 -43.81 14.35
CA GLU A 32 -11.79 -43.17 14.67
C GLU A 32 -11.70 -41.94 15.64
N ASN A 33 -10.64 -41.84 16.45
CA ASN A 33 -10.38 -40.74 17.38
C ASN A 33 -9.25 -39.79 16.91
N GLY A 34 -8.83 -39.88 15.65
CA GLY A 34 -7.77 -39.02 15.11
C GLY A 34 -8.17 -37.55 15.00
N GLU A 35 -7.18 -36.67 15.09
CA GLU A 35 -7.34 -35.24 14.83
C GLU A 35 -6.53 -34.83 13.60
N ILE A 36 -7.16 -34.12 12.67
CA ILE A 36 -6.49 -33.57 11.49
C ILE A 36 -6.69 -32.07 11.37
N ILE A 37 -5.85 -31.43 10.60
CA ILE A 37 -5.84 -29.96 10.42
C ILE A 37 -7.15 -29.49 9.78
N CYS A 38 -7.89 -28.65 10.48
CA CYS A 38 -9.17 -28.12 10.02
C CYS A 38 -8.97 -26.96 9.01
N PRO A 39 -9.57 -27.02 7.80
CA PRO A 39 -9.40 -25.98 6.77
C PRO A 39 -10.31 -24.78 6.95
N CYS A 40 -11.24 -24.75 7.94
CA CYS A 40 -12.18 -23.64 8.09
C CYS A 40 -11.47 -22.30 8.31
N LYS A 41 -12.10 -21.17 7.93
CA LYS A 41 -11.55 -19.82 8.10
C LYS A 41 -11.12 -19.48 9.52
N ARG A 42 -11.73 -20.09 10.54
CA ARG A 42 -11.38 -19.88 11.95
C ARG A 42 -10.11 -20.60 12.36
N CYS A 43 -9.93 -21.84 11.87
CA CYS A 43 -8.76 -22.67 12.19
C CYS A 43 -7.56 -22.37 11.27
N GLY A 44 -7.82 -21.91 10.03
CA GLY A 44 -6.82 -21.42 9.09
C GLY A 44 -5.69 -22.44 8.81
N PHE A 45 -6.01 -23.74 8.69
CA PHE A 45 -5.03 -24.81 8.53
C PHE A 45 -3.97 -24.92 9.67
N LYS A 46 -4.25 -24.37 10.85
CA LYS A 46 -3.28 -24.33 11.96
C LYS A 46 -3.71 -25.18 13.17
N LYS A 47 -4.97 -25.58 13.24
CA LYS A 47 -5.50 -26.30 14.40
C LYS A 47 -6.00 -27.68 14.03
N PRO A 48 -5.45 -28.76 14.63
CA PRO A 48 -6.04 -30.08 14.52
C PRO A 48 -7.41 -30.10 15.20
N GLN A 49 -8.33 -30.86 14.67
CA GLN A 49 -9.70 -31.03 15.16
C GLN A 49 -10.17 -32.44 14.92
N SER A 50 -11.02 -32.93 15.82
CA SER A 50 -11.70 -34.22 15.62
C SER A 50 -12.74 -34.10 14.50
N ARG A 51 -13.17 -35.26 14.00
CA ARG A 51 -14.13 -35.38 12.89
C ARG A 51 -15.43 -34.60 13.10
N SER A 52 -16.02 -34.70 14.30
CA SER A 52 -17.26 -34.01 14.64
C SER A 52 -17.07 -32.48 14.73
N VAL A 53 -16.01 -32.03 15.41
CA VAL A 53 -15.70 -30.61 15.55
C VAL A 53 -15.36 -29.97 14.20
N MET A 54 -14.70 -30.69 13.32
CA MET A 54 -14.42 -30.21 11.95
C MET A 54 -15.69 -30.04 11.14
N TYR A 55 -16.65 -30.96 11.25
CA TYR A 55 -17.95 -30.84 10.61
C TYR A 55 -18.70 -29.59 11.08
N ASP A 56 -18.78 -29.36 12.39
CA ASP A 56 -19.42 -28.19 12.96
C ASP A 56 -18.75 -26.91 12.52
N HIS A 57 -17.41 -26.89 12.46
CA HIS A 57 -16.66 -25.74 11.99
C HIS A 57 -16.94 -25.43 10.51
N LEU A 58 -17.01 -26.42 9.65
CA LEU A 58 -17.26 -26.25 8.20
C LEU A 58 -18.73 -25.94 7.92
N LYS A 59 -19.64 -26.36 8.77
CA LYS A 59 -21.07 -26.01 8.71
C LYS A 59 -21.31 -24.56 9.13
N CYS A 60 -20.64 -24.09 10.20
CA CYS A 60 -20.79 -22.73 10.73
C CYS A 60 -19.94 -21.69 10.00
N LYS A 61 -18.83 -22.08 9.40
CA LYS A 61 -17.88 -21.22 8.68
C LYS A 61 -17.62 -21.77 7.30
N PRO A 62 -17.81 -20.97 6.22
CA PRO A 62 -17.71 -21.49 4.86
C PRO A 62 -16.34 -22.09 4.58
N PHE A 63 -16.34 -23.19 3.81
CA PHE A 63 -15.16 -23.83 3.29
C PHE A 63 -14.34 -22.84 2.45
N PRO A 64 -13.00 -22.84 2.51
CA PRO A 64 -12.18 -21.91 1.75
C PRO A 64 -12.38 -22.09 0.25
N LYS A 65 -12.89 -21.08 -0.45
CA LYS A 65 -13.24 -21.15 -1.88
C LYS A 65 -12.06 -21.46 -2.80
N GLY A 66 -10.83 -21.13 -2.36
CA GLY A 66 -9.58 -21.40 -3.11
C GLY A 66 -8.96 -22.77 -2.82
N TYR A 67 -9.45 -23.53 -1.83
CA TYR A 67 -8.91 -24.82 -1.48
C TYR A 67 -9.58 -25.93 -2.31
N THR A 68 -9.26 -25.97 -3.59
CA THR A 68 -9.83 -26.91 -4.57
C THR A 68 -9.01 -28.18 -4.78
N ILE A 69 -7.73 -28.19 -4.39
CA ILE A 69 -6.87 -29.36 -4.32
C ILE A 69 -6.53 -29.59 -2.85
N TRP A 70 -6.93 -30.72 -2.28
CA TRP A 70 -6.86 -30.98 -0.83
C TRP A 70 -5.52 -31.56 -0.41
N VAL A 71 -4.43 -30.90 -0.81
CA VAL A 71 -3.04 -31.34 -0.57
C VAL A 71 -2.73 -31.58 0.91
N HIS A 72 -3.26 -30.74 1.81
CA HIS A 72 -3.09 -30.92 3.27
C HIS A 72 -3.89 -32.09 3.85
N HIS A 73 -4.73 -32.72 3.05
CA HIS A 73 -5.59 -33.84 3.43
C HIS A 73 -5.36 -35.09 2.53
N GLY A 74 -4.18 -35.15 1.90
CA GLY A 74 -3.72 -36.34 1.18
C GLY A 74 -4.21 -36.47 -0.27
N GLU A 75 -4.67 -35.36 -0.91
CA GLU A 75 -4.93 -35.38 -2.35
C GLU A 75 -3.63 -35.16 -3.13
N SER A 76 -3.22 -36.15 -3.95
CA SER A 76 -2.04 -36.03 -4.81
C SER A 76 -2.37 -35.22 -6.06
N ILE A 77 -1.47 -34.33 -6.46
CA ILE A 77 -1.54 -33.63 -7.76
C ILE A 77 -1.16 -34.70 -8.81
N GLY A 78 -2.13 -35.06 -9.65
CA GLY A 78 -1.99 -36.17 -10.63
C GLY A 78 -0.75 -36.03 -11.50
N GLU A 79 -0.04 -37.15 -11.63
CA GLU A 79 1.14 -37.33 -12.45
C GLU A 79 0.82 -37.14 -13.94
N THR A 80 1.38 -36.09 -14.52
CA THR A 80 1.74 -36.09 -15.94
C THR A 80 3.15 -35.54 -16.08
N SER A 81 4.07 -36.47 -16.45
CA SER A 81 5.45 -36.24 -16.90
C SER A 81 6.56 -36.30 -15.84
N THR A 82 7.22 -37.41 -15.90
CA THR A 82 8.56 -37.83 -15.46
C THR A 82 9.57 -36.71 -15.19
N ILE A 83 9.91 -36.50 -13.91
CA ILE A 83 11.24 -36.07 -13.46
C ILE A 83 11.54 -36.81 -12.13
N SER A 84 12.73 -37.37 -12.02
CA SER A 84 13.23 -38.25 -10.95
C SER A 84 13.18 -37.65 -9.54
N PRO A 85 13.11 -38.44 -8.47
CA PRO A 85 12.90 -37.98 -7.11
C PRO A 85 14.14 -37.31 -6.53
N ILE A 86 14.04 -36.01 -6.28
CA ILE A 86 14.96 -35.31 -5.39
C ILE A 86 14.35 -35.34 -3.99
N SER A 87 15.14 -35.79 -3.05
CA SER A 87 14.79 -36.07 -1.65
C SER A 87 14.01 -34.97 -0.94
N ILE A 88 12.83 -35.34 -0.43
CA ILE A 88 11.86 -34.45 0.27
C ILE A 88 12.21 -34.29 1.77
N SER A 89 13.47 -34.20 2.14
CA SER A 89 13.85 -33.98 3.55
C SER A 89 14.11 -32.52 3.95
N ASN A 90 14.04 -31.56 3.01
CA ASN A 90 14.35 -30.15 3.29
C ASN A 90 13.21 -29.15 3.02
N ILE A 91 11.96 -29.61 2.83
CA ILE A 91 10.80 -28.73 2.51
C ILE A 91 9.87 -28.52 3.72
N VAL A 92 10.16 -29.10 4.88
CA VAL A 92 9.27 -29.01 6.06
C VAL A 92 9.58 -27.83 6.96
N GLN A 93 10.55 -26.97 6.65
CA GLN A 93 10.86 -25.77 7.43
C GLN A 93 10.38 -24.44 6.85
N ASP A 94 9.75 -24.44 5.66
CA ASP A 94 9.34 -23.19 4.97
C ASP A 94 7.82 -22.89 4.98
N THR A 95 7.02 -23.58 5.78
CA THR A 95 5.56 -23.33 5.86
C THR A 95 5.11 -22.29 6.88
N VAL A 96 6.00 -21.37 7.32
CA VAL A 96 5.68 -20.19 8.14
C VAL A 96 5.61 -18.90 7.30
N VAL A 97 5.55 -18.97 5.98
CA VAL A 97 5.89 -17.87 5.03
C VAL A 97 4.67 -17.19 4.39
N VAL A 98 3.44 -17.41 4.82
CA VAL A 98 2.27 -16.67 4.24
C VAL A 98 2.07 -15.30 4.88
N ASP A 99 2.57 -15.10 6.11
CA ASP A 99 2.53 -13.79 6.80
C ASP A 99 3.74 -12.91 6.43
N ASP A 100 4.79 -13.53 5.92
CA ASP A 100 6.04 -12.86 5.49
C ASP A 100 5.94 -12.27 4.07
N GLN A 101 4.99 -12.73 3.25
CA GLN A 101 4.86 -12.25 1.86
C GLN A 101 4.43 -10.79 1.78
N MET A 102 3.55 -10.33 2.66
CA MET A 102 3.17 -8.91 2.69
C MET A 102 4.27 -8.07 3.35
N GLN A 103 4.93 -8.58 4.37
CA GLN A 103 6.09 -7.95 4.98
C GLN A 103 7.29 -7.96 4.02
N ASN A 104 7.51 -9.04 3.26
CA ASN A 104 8.52 -9.10 2.22
C ASN A 104 8.14 -8.25 1.00
N MET A 105 6.87 -8.19 0.60
CA MET A 105 6.38 -7.20 -0.39
C MET A 105 6.57 -5.76 0.09
N ILE A 106 6.30 -5.50 1.35
CA ILE A 106 6.55 -4.21 1.99
C ILE A 106 8.07 -3.98 2.09
N ASN A 107 8.86 -4.95 2.49
CA ASN A 107 10.31 -4.86 2.60
C ASN A 107 10.99 -4.77 1.23
N ASP A 108 10.55 -5.52 0.23
CA ASP A 108 11.09 -5.48 -1.13
C ASP A 108 10.59 -4.28 -1.95
N ALA A 109 9.34 -3.89 -1.80
CA ALA A 109 8.82 -2.64 -2.35
C ALA A 109 9.51 -1.43 -1.70
N PHE A 110 10.00 -1.60 -0.46
CA PHE A 110 10.60 -0.55 0.35
C PHE A 110 12.11 -0.72 0.55
N GLY A 111 12.72 -1.74 -0.08
CA GLY A 111 14.18 -1.91 -0.13
C GLY A 111 14.84 -1.97 1.26
N VAL A 112 14.40 -2.90 2.12
CA VAL A 112 15.05 -3.18 3.39
C VAL A 112 16.25 -4.10 3.12
N GLU A 113 17.26 -3.58 2.47
CA GLU A 113 18.63 -4.06 2.60
C GLU A 113 19.52 -2.85 2.87
N ASP A 114 20.24 -2.92 3.99
CA ASP A 114 21.19 -1.92 4.47
C ASP A 114 22.40 -1.83 3.54
N HIS A 115 22.40 -0.88 2.61
CA HIS A 115 23.62 -0.30 2.10
C HIS A 115 23.37 1.19 1.79
N ALA A 116 23.81 2.03 2.73
CA ALA A 116 23.87 3.46 2.58
C ALA A 116 24.98 3.82 1.59
N ASN A 117 24.63 4.57 0.55
CA ASN A 117 25.58 5.41 -0.14
C ASN A 117 25.23 6.87 0.16
N GLU A 118 26.16 7.56 0.77
CA GLU A 118 26.11 8.96 1.11
C GLU A 118 26.20 9.81 -0.17
N VAL A 119 25.36 10.83 -0.25
CA VAL A 119 25.53 11.97 -1.15
C VAL A 119 25.96 13.16 -0.29
N PRO A 120 27.02 13.91 -0.65
CA PRO A 120 27.52 15.03 0.15
C PRO A 120 26.55 16.21 0.16
N ILE A 121 26.47 16.90 1.30
CA ILE A 121 25.61 18.07 1.54
C ILE A 121 26.41 19.33 1.26
N GLU A 122 25.96 20.15 0.31
CA GLU A 122 26.51 21.48 0.02
C GLU A 122 25.68 22.62 0.65
N SER A 123 26.33 23.77 0.87
CA SER A 123 25.90 24.85 1.75
C SER A 123 24.94 25.89 1.15
N ASN A 124 24.21 26.63 2.03
CA ASN A 124 22.98 27.38 1.76
C ASN A 124 23.07 28.71 0.99
N ALA A 125 24.24 29.19 0.54
CA ALA A 125 24.36 30.49 -0.17
C ALA A 125 24.17 30.40 -1.69
N GLU A 126 24.13 29.18 -2.24
CA GLU A 126 23.93 28.91 -3.69
C GLU A 126 22.49 28.51 -4.06
N LYS A 127 21.60 28.45 -3.07
CA LYS A 127 20.26 27.82 -3.22
C LYS A 127 19.27 28.55 -4.13
N GLU A 128 19.36 29.85 -4.34
CA GLU A 128 18.39 30.57 -5.21
C GLU A 128 18.76 30.54 -6.69
N LYS A 129 20.06 30.52 -7.00
CA LYS A 129 20.52 30.30 -8.39
C LYS A 129 20.41 28.80 -8.77
N ASN A 130 20.58 27.92 -7.81
CA ASN A 130 20.44 26.48 -8.00
C ASN A 130 18.98 26.01 -8.15
N ALA A 131 18.00 26.73 -7.58
CA ALA A 131 16.59 26.31 -7.65
C ALA A 131 16.01 26.37 -9.07
N SER A 132 16.40 27.35 -9.90
CA SER A 132 15.98 27.40 -11.32
C SER A 132 16.75 26.42 -12.18
N GLN A 133 18.03 26.19 -11.88
CA GLN A 133 18.88 25.22 -12.54
C GLN A 133 18.46 23.78 -12.17
N GLN A 134 18.15 23.55 -10.90
CA GLN A 134 17.66 22.28 -10.40
C GLN A 134 16.28 21.94 -10.97
N ARG A 135 15.38 22.91 -11.13
CA ARG A 135 14.08 22.74 -11.82
C ARG A 135 14.26 22.38 -13.29
N TYR A 136 15.22 23.00 -13.97
CA TYR A 136 15.55 22.69 -15.36
C TYR A 136 16.14 21.29 -15.50
N GLU A 137 17.01 20.87 -14.59
CA GLU A 137 17.60 19.52 -14.59
C GLU A 137 16.56 18.47 -14.23
N GLU A 138 15.70 18.71 -13.25
CA GLU A 138 14.58 17.82 -12.91
C GLU A 138 13.58 17.67 -14.07
N ALA A 139 13.23 18.76 -14.75
CA ALA A 139 12.40 18.74 -15.96
C ALA A 139 13.07 18.02 -17.12
N LYS A 140 14.39 18.18 -17.27
CA LYS A 140 15.19 17.50 -18.29
C LYS A 140 15.29 16.00 -18.01
N GLU A 141 15.57 15.60 -16.77
CA GLU A 141 15.57 14.18 -16.38
C GLU A 141 14.19 13.53 -16.58
N TYR A 142 13.12 14.26 -16.28
CA TYR A 142 11.75 13.81 -16.52
C TYR A 142 11.46 13.66 -18.02
N TYR A 143 11.92 14.59 -18.87
CA TYR A 143 11.77 14.52 -20.32
C TYR A 143 12.57 13.35 -20.93
N GLU A 144 13.78 13.11 -20.44
CA GLU A 144 14.60 11.96 -20.84
C GLU A 144 13.94 10.64 -20.45
N LEU A 145 13.31 10.58 -19.27
CA LEU A 145 12.53 9.43 -18.82
C LEU A 145 11.29 9.18 -19.68
N SER A 146 10.61 10.25 -20.09
CA SER A 146 9.47 10.16 -21.00
C SER A 146 9.89 9.58 -22.35
N ARG A 147 11.01 10.04 -22.91
CA ARG A 147 11.60 9.48 -24.14
C ARG A 147 12.04 8.03 -23.98
N GLU A 148 12.62 7.66 -22.83
CA GLU A 148 12.98 6.27 -22.54
C GLU A 148 11.76 5.38 -22.36
N ALA A 149 10.66 5.92 -21.80
CA ALA A 149 9.40 5.20 -21.64
C ALA A 149 8.76 4.80 -22.97
N GLU A 150 8.95 5.61 -24.01
CA GLU A 150 8.42 5.38 -25.35
C GLU A 150 9.29 4.42 -26.19
N LYS A 151 10.56 4.22 -25.83
CA LYS A 151 11.44 3.29 -26.55
C LYS A 151 10.89 1.86 -26.49
N PRO A 152 10.69 1.18 -27.63
CA PRO A 152 10.25 -0.20 -27.63
C PRO A 152 11.29 -1.10 -26.93
N LEU A 153 10.84 -2.21 -26.36
CA LEU A 153 11.73 -3.19 -25.71
C LEU A 153 12.80 -3.74 -26.68
N TYR A 154 12.38 -3.94 -27.92
CA TYR A 154 13.23 -4.27 -29.07
C TYR A 154 12.59 -3.70 -30.34
N GLU A 155 13.36 -3.62 -31.42
CA GLU A 155 12.89 -3.07 -32.68
C GLU A 155 11.68 -3.87 -33.22
N GLY A 156 10.55 -3.18 -33.45
CA GLY A 156 9.27 -3.83 -33.83
C GLY A 156 8.40 -4.31 -32.68
N CYS A 157 8.78 -4.13 -31.42
CA CYS A 157 7.95 -4.48 -30.29
C CYS A 157 6.83 -3.44 -30.06
N VAL A 158 5.61 -3.77 -30.47
CA VAL A 158 4.43 -2.89 -30.30
C VAL A 158 3.82 -3.01 -28.90
N LYS A 159 4.01 -4.15 -28.21
CA LYS A 159 3.31 -4.48 -26.96
C LYS A 159 3.96 -3.91 -25.71
N TYR A 160 5.27 -3.79 -25.69
CA TYR A 160 6.03 -3.34 -24.54
C TYR A 160 7.08 -2.30 -24.92
N SER A 161 7.07 -1.18 -24.19
CA SER A 161 8.25 -0.35 -24.09
C SER A 161 9.24 -0.99 -23.08
N ARG A 162 10.52 -0.59 -23.15
CA ARG A 162 11.54 -1.01 -22.18
C ARG A 162 11.06 -0.80 -20.73
N LEU A 163 10.49 0.37 -20.47
CA LEU A 163 10.04 0.75 -19.14
C LEU A 163 8.83 -0.05 -18.69
N SER A 164 7.81 -0.22 -19.55
CA SER A 164 6.61 -0.98 -19.19
C SER A 164 6.93 -2.46 -18.93
N PHE A 165 7.90 -3.01 -19.63
CA PHE A 165 8.40 -4.36 -19.39
C PHE A 165 9.07 -4.48 -18.01
N LEU A 166 9.98 -3.54 -17.67
CA LEU A 166 10.68 -3.52 -16.39
C LEU A 166 9.71 -3.36 -15.20
N VAL A 167 8.76 -2.43 -15.31
CA VAL A 167 7.73 -2.24 -14.26
C VAL A 167 6.90 -3.49 -14.06
N LYS A 168 6.50 -4.18 -15.15
CA LYS A 168 5.75 -5.42 -15.06
C LYS A 168 6.56 -6.55 -14.45
N LEU A 169 7.83 -6.67 -14.81
CA LEU A 169 8.73 -7.68 -14.26
C LEU A 169 9.00 -7.42 -12.76
N PHE A 170 9.17 -6.16 -12.38
CA PHE A 170 9.29 -5.76 -10.99
C PHE A 170 8.01 -6.04 -10.18
N HIS A 171 6.85 -5.82 -10.78
CA HIS A 171 5.56 -6.19 -10.18
C HIS A 171 5.46 -7.70 -9.93
N ILE A 172 5.89 -8.54 -10.88
CA ILE A 172 5.96 -10.00 -10.71
C ILE A 172 6.91 -10.37 -9.58
N LYS A 173 8.10 -9.73 -9.51
CA LYS A 173 9.05 -9.92 -8.41
C LYS A 173 8.37 -9.70 -7.04
N CYS A 174 7.67 -8.57 -6.90
CA CYS A 174 6.97 -8.23 -5.65
C CYS A 174 5.84 -9.21 -5.32
N LEU A 175 5.00 -9.57 -6.31
CA LEU A 175 3.89 -10.51 -6.10
C LEU A 175 4.35 -11.93 -5.72
N CYS A 176 5.48 -12.37 -6.29
CA CYS A 176 6.01 -13.73 -6.07
C CYS A 176 7.06 -13.78 -4.95
N GLY A 177 7.34 -12.68 -4.26
CA GLY A 177 8.37 -12.64 -3.21
C GLY A 177 9.77 -13.01 -3.72
N MET A 178 10.10 -12.70 -4.99
CA MET A 178 11.39 -13.06 -5.57
C MET A 178 12.52 -12.26 -4.93
N THR A 179 13.61 -12.94 -4.54
CA THR A 179 14.81 -12.28 -4.03
C THR A 179 15.49 -11.42 -5.09
N ASN A 180 16.31 -10.45 -4.69
CA ASN A 180 17.07 -9.62 -5.62
C ASN A 180 18.01 -10.47 -6.48
N LYS A 181 18.60 -11.52 -5.91
CA LYS A 181 19.45 -12.48 -6.62
C LYS A 181 18.67 -13.26 -7.68
N ALA A 182 17.49 -13.77 -7.33
CA ALA A 182 16.63 -14.48 -8.28
C ALA A 182 16.21 -13.58 -9.45
N MET A 183 15.86 -12.31 -9.15
CA MET A 183 15.53 -11.33 -10.17
C MET A 183 16.71 -11.01 -11.10
N THR A 184 17.92 -10.90 -10.57
CA THR A 184 19.13 -10.73 -11.37
C THR A 184 19.34 -11.89 -12.33
N MET A 185 19.23 -13.15 -11.81
CA MET A 185 19.34 -14.35 -12.65
C MET A 185 18.28 -14.43 -13.76
N VAL A 186 17.05 -13.97 -13.49
CA VAL A 186 15.98 -13.88 -14.51
C VAL A 186 16.33 -12.84 -15.57
N LEU A 187 16.86 -11.67 -15.17
CA LEU A 187 17.27 -10.64 -16.12
C LEU A 187 18.44 -11.12 -17.01
N GLU A 188 19.43 -11.78 -16.42
CA GLU A 188 20.58 -12.39 -17.14
C GLU A 188 20.09 -13.42 -18.16
N LEU A 189 19.20 -14.34 -17.74
CA LEU A 189 18.61 -15.34 -18.63
C LEU A 189 17.82 -14.70 -19.78
N LEU A 190 16.99 -13.69 -19.48
CA LEU A 190 16.20 -13.02 -20.51
C LEU A 190 17.08 -12.24 -21.49
N LYS A 191 18.19 -11.68 -21.01
CA LYS A 191 19.14 -10.97 -21.86
C LYS A 191 19.92 -11.92 -22.76
N ASP A 192 20.34 -13.07 -22.23
CA ASP A 192 21.03 -14.10 -22.99
C ASP A 192 20.12 -14.72 -24.07
N ALA A 193 18.85 -14.99 -23.73
CA ALA A 193 17.86 -15.53 -24.67
C ALA A 193 17.39 -14.52 -25.73
N PHE A 194 17.41 -13.23 -25.42
CA PHE A 194 16.92 -12.14 -26.28
C PHE A 194 17.97 -11.03 -26.41
N GLU A 195 19.10 -11.31 -27.03
CA GLU A 195 20.24 -10.40 -27.21
C GLU A 195 19.84 -9.06 -27.84
N PHE A 196 18.84 -9.06 -28.71
CA PHE A 196 18.30 -7.87 -29.36
C PHE A 196 17.41 -7.01 -28.46
N ALA A 197 17.03 -7.49 -27.28
CA ALA A 197 16.15 -6.78 -26.36
C ALA A 197 16.95 -5.89 -25.39
N ASN A 198 16.44 -4.68 -25.15
CA ASN A 198 17.08 -3.70 -24.30
C ASN A 198 16.78 -3.97 -22.81
N ILE A 199 17.32 -5.09 -22.29
CA ILE A 199 17.12 -5.56 -20.91
C ILE A 199 18.35 -5.19 -20.06
N PRO A 200 18.17 -4.68 -18.82
CA PRO A 200 19.28 -4.38 -17.92
C PRO A 200 20.01 -5.64 -17.47
N ASN A 201 21.31 -5.52 -17.17
CA ASN A 201 22.16 -6.65 -16.76
C ASN A 201 21.87 -7.18 -15.34
N SER A 202 21.24 -6.37 -14.50
CA SER A 202 21.04 -6.72 -13.10
C SER A 202 19.79 -6.06 -12.50
N PHE A 203 19.34 -6.61 -11.37
CA PHE A 203 18.29 -5.96 -10.58
C PHE A 203 18.69 -4.54 -10.14
N TYR A 204 19.97 -4.30 -9.86
CA TYR A 204 20.45 -2.96 -9.48
C TYR A 204 20.23 -1.93 -10.58
N GLU A 205 20.54 -2.25 -11.84
CA GLU A 205 20.29 -1.38 -12.97
C GLU A 205 18.79 -1.17 -13.21
N ALA A 206 18.01 -2.25 -13.13
CA ALA A 206 16.55 -2.18 -13.23
C ALA A 206 15.96 -1.27 -12.13
N LYS A 207 16.43 -1.42 -10.89
CA LYS A 207 16.02 -0.58 -9.75
C LYS A 207 16.40 0.88 -9.96
N LYS A 208 17.60 1.17 -10.47
CA LYS A 208 18.04 2.55 -10.79
C LYS A 208 17.10 3.21 -11.80
N THR A 209 16.70 2.49 -12.85
CA THR A 209 15.72 2.98 -13.83
C THR A 209 14.35 3.24 -13.19
N ILE A 210 13.85 2.33 -12.35
CA ILE A 210 12.57 2.47 -11.66
C ILE A 210 12.61 3.62 -10.62
N THR A 211 13.74 3.79 -9.94
CA THR A 211 13.92 4.89 -8.97
C THR A 211 13.82 6.26 -9.63
N LYS A 212 14.37 6.41 -10.85
CA LYS A 212 14.25 7.62 -11.66
C LYS A 212 12.79 7.99 -11.99
N LEU A 213 11.86 7.01 -12.00
CA LEU A 213 10.43 7.25 -12.16
C LEU A 213 9.77 7.90 -10.92
N GLY A 214 10.52 8.29 -9.91
CA GLY A 214 9.98 8.82 -8.66
C GLY A 214 9.23 7.77 -7.83
N LEU A 215 9.49 6.47 -8.04
CA LEU A 215 8.89 5.36 -7.28
C LEU A 215 9.63 5.04 -5.98
N ASN A 216 10.63 5.82 -5.62
CA ASN A 216 11.33 5.72 -4.35
C ASN A 216 10.50 6.27 -3.17
N TYR A 217 11.00 6.08 -1.97
CA TYR A 217 10.44 6.65 -0.74
C TYR A 217 11.58 7.18 0.15
N GLU A 218 11.20 8.09 1.02
CA GLU A 218 12.09 8.68 2.02
C GLU A 218 11.87 8.03 3.38
N LYS A 219 12.95 7.76 4.09
CA LYS A 219 12.92 7.27 5.47
C LYS A 219 13.07 8.46 6.41
N ILE A 220 11.98 8.88 7.03
CA ILE A 220 11.98 9.99 7.99
C ILE A 220 11.98 9.41 9.41
N PRO A 221 13.02 9.63 10.22
CA PRO A 221 13.01 9.20 11.60
C PRO A 221 11.92 9.91 12.39
N VAL A 222 11.28 9.19 13.32
CA VAL A 222 10.15 9.65 14.13
C VAL A 222 10.48 9.45 15.60
N CYS A 223 10.03 10.36 16.46
CA CYS A 223 10.02 10.13 17.89
C CYS A 223 9.26 8.86 18.26
N PRO A 224 9.81 7.95 19.10
CA PRO A 224 9.12 6.73 19.53
C PRO A 224 7.73 6.99 20.12
N ASN A 225 7.52 8.16 20.74
CA ASN A 225 6.27 8.60 21.35
C ASN A 225 5.40 9.47 20.41
N ASN A 226 5.68 9.51 19.10
CA ASN A 226 4.94 10.26 18.06
C ASN A 226 4.99 11.79 18.18
N CYS A 227 5.82 12.38 19.03
CA CYS A 227 5.77 13.82 19.30
C CYS A 227 6.26 14.68 18.13
N MET A 228 7.20 14.19 17.31
CA MET A 228 7.78 14.93 16.19
C MET A 228 8.39 14.02 15.13
N LEU A 229 8.52 14.54 13.92
CA LEU A 229 9.42 14.03 12.89
C LEU A 229 10.80 14.68 13.03
N TYR A 230 11.87 13.95 12.77
CA TYR A 230 13.21 14.50 12.61
C TYR A 230 13.39 14.88 11.14
N TRP A 231 12.71 16.00 10.74
CA TRP A 231 12.53 16.39 9.36
C TRP A 231 12.17 17.87 9.24
N GLY A 232 12.38 18.46 8.08
CA GLY A 232 11.89 19.77 7.68
C GLY A 232 12.88 20.91 7.85
N ASN A 233 13.78 20.83 8.82
CA ASN A 233 14.89 21.75 9.01
C ASN A 233 16.10 21.01 9.56
N LYS A 234 17.30 21.56 9.33
CA LYS A 234 18.56 20.94 9.71
C LYS A 234 18.68 20.68 11.22
N GLU A 235 18.16 21.59 12.05
CA GLU A 235 18.20 21.43 13.50
C GLU A 235 17.42 20.19 13.97
N ASP A 236 16.19 20.01 13.48
CA ASP A 236 15.37 18.85 13.86
C ASP A 236 15.91 17.54 13.25
N GLU A 237 16.49 17.57 12.06
CA GLU A 237 17.11 16.39 11.42
C GLU A 237 18.34 15.88 12.18
N GLU A 238 19.18 16.78 12.69
CA GLU A 238 20.42 16.44 13.41
C GLU A 238 20.19 16.08 14.88
N ARG A 239 19.02 16.34 15.46
CA ARG A 239 18.71 16.02 16.86
C ARG A 239 18.86 14.53 17.18
N GLU A 240 19.47 14.26 18.31
CA GLU A 240 19.60 12.91 18.88
C GLU A 240 18.42 12.53 19.78
N THR A 241 17.73 13.52 20.35
CA THR A 241 16.60 13.36 21.26
C THR A 241 15.41 14.21 20.82
N CYS A 242 14.21 13.80 21.22
CA CYS A 242 12.97 14.50 20.95
C CYS A 242 12.92 15.83 21.75
N LYS A 243 12.60 16.95 21.09
CA LYS A 243 12.46 18.25 21.74
C LYS A 243 11.26 18.36 22.70
N ILE A 244 10.28 17.44 22.61
CA ILE A 244 9.05 17.46 23.42
C ILE A 244 9.18 16.51 24.61
N CYS A 245 9.54 15.23 24.37
CA CYS A 245 9.56 14.21 25.42
C CYS A 245 10.96 13.72 25.81
N ASN A 246 12.00 14.30 25.23
CA ASN A 246 13.43 13.99 25.46
C ASN A 246 13.85 12.53 25.21
N THR A 247 12.99 11.72 24.58
CA THR A 247 13.27 10.33 24.25
C THR A 247 14.30 10.26 23.11
N SER A 248 15.22 9.29 23.19
CA SER A 248 16.24 9.08 22.15
C SER A 248 15.62 8.71 20.80
N LYS A 249 16.15 9.30 19.71
CA LYS A 249 15.87 8.95 18.31
C LYS A 249 16.21 7.50 17.98
N TRP A 250 17.20 6.94 18.68
CA TRP A 250 17.83 5.66 18.34
C TRP A 250 17.28 4.50 19.16
N LYS A 251 17.32 3.29 18.60
CA LYS A 251 17.00 2.07 19.32
C LYS A 251 17.98 1.90 20.49
N SER A 252 17.47 1.65 21.70
CA SER A 252 18.29 1.25 22.82
C SER A 252 18.98 -0.09 22.50
N LYS A 253 20.27 -0.20 22.85
CA LYS A 253 20.98 -1.48 22.78
C LYS A 253 20.28 -2.45 23.72
N ALA A 254 19.69 -3.52 23.19
CA ALA A 254 19.24 -4.61 24.05
C ALA A 254 20.45 -5.12 24.82
N LYS A 255 20.34 -5.22 26.15
CA LYS A 255 21.30 -5.93 26.97
C LYS A 255 21.21 -7.42 26.59
N VAL A 256 21.97 -7.85 25.61
CA VAL A 256 22.22 -9.27 25.39
C VAL A 256 23.06 -9.70 26.58
N GLY A 257 22.54 -10.68 27.32
CA GLY A 257 23.20 -11.22 28.51
C GLY A 257 24.66 -11.54 28.23
N ALA A 258 25.50 -11.18 29.20
CA ALA A 258 26.94 -11.29 29.17
C ALA A 258 27.38 -12.74 28.91
N VAL A 259 27.91 -13.01 27.72
CA VAL A 259 29.01 -13.99 27.56
C VAL A 259 30.04 -13.27 26.73
N GLY A 260 31.21 -13.10 27.32
CA GLY A 260 32.28 -12.27 26.81
C GLY A 260 32.82 -12.73 25.47
N VAL A 261 32.82 -11.83 24.52
CA VAL A 261 33.84 -11.74 23.48
C VAL A 261 34.16 -10.25 23.33
N SER A 262 35.32 -9.84 23.82
CA SER A 262 35.94 -8.55 23.56
C SER A 262 36.35 -8.50 22.08
N GLY A 263 35.53 -7.88 21.25
CA GLY A 263 35.79 -7.60 19.85
C GLY A 263 35.48 -6.13 19.59
N ASP A 264 36.43 -5.41 19.06
CA ASP A 264 36.54 -4.02 18.68
C ASP A 264 35.21 -3.35 18.35
N GLY A 265 34.70 -2.51 19.25
CA GLY A 265 33.32 -2.02 19.23
C GLY A 265 33.18 -0.57 18.88
N ASN A 266 33.52 -0.10 17.68
CA ASN A 266 33.34 1.34 17.43
C ASN A 266 32.74 1.78 16.08
N ASN A 267 32.02 0.91 15.34
CA ASN A 267 31.39 1.39 14.08
C ASN A 267 30.06 0.72 13.72
N ARG A 268 29.20 0.40 14.71
CA ARG A 268 27.84 -0.04 14.37
C ARG A 268 26.96 1.17 14.14
N LYS A 269 26.45 1.34 12.91
CA LYS A 269 25.50 2.40 12.51
C LYS A 269 24.32 2.46 13.51
N LYS A 270 24.01 3.66 14.01
CA LYS A 270 22.85 3.90 14.86
C LYS A 270 21.57 3.68 14.03
N VAL A 271 20.61 2.92 14.54
CA VAL A 271 19.34 2.64 13.85
C VAL A 271 18.22 3.43 14.52
N PRO A 272 17.43 4.22 13.79
CA PRO A 272 16.27 4.92 14.34
C PRO A 272 15.28 3.97 14.99
N ALA A 273 14.71 4.37 16.13
CA ALA A 273 13.74 3.56 16.87
C ALA A 273 12.41 3.43 16.11
N LYS A 274 12.02 4.47 15.38
CA LYS A 274 10.80 4.53 14.59
C LYS A 274 11.05 5.29 13.28
N VAL A 275 10.47 4.84 12.16
CA VAL A 275 10.69 5.41 10.83
C VAL A 275 9.37 5.52 10.10
N LEU A 276 9.02 6.73 9.65
CA LEU A 276 7.99 6.98 8.66
C LEU A 276 8.54 6.70 7.26
N ARG A 277 7.79 5.99 6.44
CA ARG A 277 8.10 5.85 5.01
C ARG A 277 7.21 6.80 4.25
N TYR A 278 7.81 7.83 3.70
CA TYR A 278 7.14 8.88 2.94
C TYR A 278 7.43 8.71 1.45
N PHE A 279 6.40 8.74 0.64
CA PHE A 279 6.46 8.58 -0.81
C PHE A 279 6.13 9.94 -1.45
N PRO A 280 7.12 10.69 -1.98
CA PRO A 280 6.91 12.00 -2.55
C PRO A 280 5.77 12.03 -3.58
N LEU A 281 4.88 13.00 -3.47
CA LEU A 281 3.65 13.06 -4.26
C LEU A 281 3.89 13.62 -5.68
N LYS A 282 4.70 14.67 -5.81
CA LYS A 282 4.95 15.36 -7.09
C LYS A 282 5.34 14.40 -8.22
N PRO A 283 6.39 13.54 -8.06
CA PRO A 283 6.78 12.63 -9.13
C PRO A 283 5.68 11.61 -9.48
N ARG A 284 4.82 11.28 -8.53
CA ARG A 284 3.71 10.34 -8.74
C ARG A 284 2.57 10.96 -9.53
N LEU A 285 2.29 12.25 -9.31
CA LEU A 285 1.33 13.00 -10.11
C LEU A 285 1.84 13.23 -11.53
N GLN A 286 3.11 13.65 -11.68
CA GLN A 286 3.76 13.82 -13.00
C GLN A 286 3.67 12.52 -13.82
N ARG A 287 3.85 11.35 -13.18
CA ARG A 287 3.77 10.06 -13.86
C ARG A 287 2.39 9.75 -14.45
N LEU A 288 1.30 10.32 -13.93
CA LEU A 288 -0.04 10.13 -14.52
C LEU A 288 -0.12 10.69 -15.95
N PHE A 289 0.77 11.63 -16.29
CA PHE A 289 0.84 12.27 -17.60
C PHE A 289 1.89 11.68 -18.53
N LEU A 290 2.68 10.67 -18.10
CA LEU A 290 3.70 10.00 -18.92
C LEU A 290 3.12 9.12 -20.05
N SER A 291 1.95 8.56 -19.85
CA SER A 291 1.26 7.75 -20.85
C SER A 291 0.15 8.58 -21.48
N SER A 292 0.09 8.61 -22.82
CA SER A 292 -0.94 9.34 -23.56
C SER A 292 -2.36 8.97 -23.10
N LYS A 293 -2.61 7.68 -22.85
CA LYS A 293 -3.93 7.21 -22.36
C LYS A 293 -4.24 7.70 -20.96
N SER A 294 -3.29 7.63 -20.02
CA SER A 294 -3.55 8.11 -18.64
C SER A 294 -3.65 9.63 -18.59
N ALA A 295 -2.89 10.35 -19.43
CA ALA A 295 -3.00 11.80 -19.56
C ALA A 295 -4.36 12.25 -20.10
N GLU A 296 -4.91 11.52 -21.09
CA GLU A 296 -6.27 11.71 -21.61
C GLU A 296 -7.30 11.47 -20.50
N ASP A 297 -7.20 10.34 -19.79
CA ASP A 297 -8.08 9.98 -18.67
C ASP A 297 -8.08 11.05 -17.55
N MET A 298 -6.97 11.74 -17.31
CA MET A 298 -6.86 12.81 -16.31
C MET A 298 -7.68 14.06 -16.64
N SER A 299 -8.11 14.23 -17.88
CA SER A 299 -8.98 15.33 -18.33
C SER A 299 -10.45 14.89 -18.53
N TRP A 300 -10.77 13.63 -18.25
CA TRP A 300 -12.08 13.05 -18.49
C TRP A 300 -13.24 13.84 -17.83
N HIS A 301 -13.04 14.30 -16.61
CA HIS A 301 -14.07 15.00 -15.83
C HIS A 301 -14.54 16.30 -16.50
N ALA A 302 -13.74 16.91 -17.37
CA ALA A 302 -14.10 18.13 -18.09
C ALA A 302 -14.86 17.85 -19.42
N ASN A 303 -14.73 16.65 -19.98
CA ASN A 303 -15.17 16.38 -21.35
C ASN A 303 -16.61 15.85 -21.47
N ASP A 304 -17.22 15.32 -20.39
CA ASP A 304 -18.54 14.67 -20.45
C ASP A 304 -19.38 15.01 -19.20
N SER A 305 -19.93 16.21 -19.15
CA SER A 305 -20.82 16.62 -18.06
C SER A 305 -22.29 16.47 -18.46
N LYS A 306 -22.91 15.35 -18.08
CA LYS A 306 -24.37 15.22 -18.09
C LYS A 306 -24.94 15.88 -16.83
N ASN A 307 -25.60 17.00 -16.99
CA ASN A 307 -26.24 17.68 -15.86
C ASN A 307 -27.69 17.18 -15.69
N ASP A 308 -27.84 15.90 -15.38
CA ASP A 308 -29.13 15.22 -15.18
C ASP A 308 -29.51 15.04 -13.70
N GLY A 309 -28.75 15.65 -12.79
CA GLY A 309 -28.95 15.57 -11.34
C GLY A 309 -28.53 14.25 -10.69
N ILE A 310 -27.97 13.30 -11.46
CA ILE A 310 -27.56 12.00 -10.93
C ILE A 310 -26.09 12.05 -10.54
N LEU A 311 -25.81 11.68 -9.30
CA LEU A 311 -24.44 11.59 -8.76
C LEU A 311 -23.80 10.25 -9.14
N ARG A 312 -22.93 10.24 -10.12
CA ARG A 312 -22.16 9.05 -10.58
C ARG A 312 -20.70 9.12 -10.20
N HIS A 313 -20.21 10.34 -10.02
CA HIS A 313 -18.81 10.63 -9.74
C HIS A 313 -18.72 11.86 -8.83
N PRO A 314 -17.67 12.02 -8.01
CA PRO A 314 -17.47 13.23 -7.18
C PRO A 314 -17.61 14.56 -7.95
N ARG A 315 -17.27 14.61 -9.24
CA ARG A 315 -17.44 15.79 -10.10
C ARG A 315 -18.89 16.27 -10.20
N ASP A 316 -19.88 15.36 -10.02
CA ASP A 316 -21.30 15.69 -10.13
C ASP A 316 -21.82 16.38 -8.86
N SER A 317 -21.01 16.39 -7.79
CA SER A 317 -21.37 16.95 -6.49
C SER A 317 -21.37 18.50 -6.50
N GLU A 318 -22.24 19.09 -5.69
CA GLU A 318 -22.25 20.54 -5.47
C GLU A 318 -20.93 21.05 -4.87
N ALA A 319 -20.23 20.23 -4.07
CA ALA A 319 -18.93 20.57 -3.53
C ALA A 319 -17.87 20.80 -4.62
N TRP A 320 -17.87 19.93 -5.67
CA TRP A 320 -16.97 20.13 -6.81
C TRP A 320 -17.32 21.38 -7.62
N LYS A 321 -18.61 21.56 -7.94
CA LYS A 321 -19.08 22.72 -8.68
C LYS A 321 -18.77 24.04 -7.95
N HIS A 322 -19.03 24.06 -6.65
CA HIS A 322 -18.72 25.21 -5.81
C HIS A 322 -17.21 25.50 -5.74
N PHE A 323 -16.39 24.45 -5.63
CA PHE A 323 -14.94 24.60 -5.65
C PHE A 323 -14.46 25.21 -6.97
N ASP A 324 -14.94 24.74 -8.11
CA ASP A 324 -14.55 25.23 -9.43
C ASP A 324 -15.01 26.69 -9.65
N LEU A 325 -16.17 27.07 -9.13
CA LEU A 325 -16.64 28.46 -9.15
C LEU A 325 -15.80 29.38 -8.25
N THR A 326 -15.34 28.88 -7.12
CA THR A 326 -14.54 29.67 -6.16
C THR A 326 -13.08 29.80 -6.62
N HIS A 327 -12.53 28.75 -7.23
CA HIS A 327 -11.14 28.67 -7.65
C HIS A 327 -11.03 28.54 -9.19
N THR A 328 -11.54 29.55 -9.90
CA THR A 328 -11.61 29.55 -11.38
C THR A 328 -10.24 29.38 -12.04
N TRP A 329 -9.18 29.94 -11.45
CA TRP A 329 -7.82 29.76 -11.93
C TRP A 329 -7.37 28.30 -11.91
N PHE A 330 -7.77 27.52 -10.88
CA PHE A 330 -7.46 26.11 -10.77
C PHE A 330 -8.32 25.29 -11.74
N ALA A 331 -9.60 25.64 -11.88
CA ALA A 331 -10.55 24.96 -12.73
C ALA A 331 -10.29 25.21 -14.22
N SER A 332 -9.59 26.30 -14.60
CA SER A 332 -9.29 26.65 -16.00
C SER A 332 -8.41 25.63 -16.72
N ASP A 333 -7.55 24.90 -15.99
CA ASP A 333 -6.83 23.76 -16.55
C ASP A 333 -7.40 22.44 -15.99
N PRO A 334 -8.09 21.63 -16.81
CA PRO A 334 -8.67 20.36 -16.36
C PRO A 334 -7.64 19.34 -15.91
N ARG A 335 -6.35 19.53 -16.20
CA ARG A 335 -5.25 18.66 -15.75
C ARG A 335 -4.88 18.88 -14.30
N ASN A 336 -5.32 19.96 -13.67
CA ASN A 336 -5.12 20.21 -12.25
C ASN A 336 -5.82 19.13 -11.42
N VAL A 337 -5.09 18.53 -10.45
CA VAL A 337 -5.49 17.27 -9.82
C VAL A 337 -6.28 17.49 -8.55
N ARG A 338 -7.47 16.90 -8.50
CA ARG A 338 -8.35 16.86 -7.33
C ARG A 338 -8.23 15.52 -6.65
N LEU A 339 -7.75 15.55 -5.41
CA LEU A 339 -7.40 14.37 -4.63
C LEU A 339 -8.41 14.10 -3.52
N ALA A 340 -8.62 12.83 -3.22
CA ALA A 340 -9.12 12.39 -1.93
C ALA A 340 -8.03 11.68 -1.15
N LEU A 341 -8.06 11.76 0.18
CA LEU A 341 -7.18 11.05 1.09
C LEU A 341 -7.95 9.98 1.83
N ALA A 342 -7.47 8.74 1.76
CA ALA A 342 -7.96 7.63 2.54
C ALA A 342 -6.88 7.15 3.52
N SER A 343 -7.26 6.88 4.76
CA SER A 343 -6.36 6.30 5.75
C SER A 343 -7.14 5.45 6.73
N ASP A 344 -6.65 4.26 6.99
CA ASP A 344 -7.19 3.34 7.99
C ASP A 344 -6.07 2.47 8.55
N GLY A 345 -6.30 1.95 9.77
CA GLY A 345 -5.34 1.10 10.44
C GLY A 345 -5.60 -0.39 10.19
N PHE A 346 -4.58 -1.13 9.78
CA PHE A 346 -4.70 -2.58 9.69
C PHE A 346 -3.51 -3.31 10.32
N ASN A 347 -3.75 -4.53 10.78
CA ASN A 347 -2.71 -5.39 11.29
C ASN A 347 -2.18 -6.30 10.18
N PRO A 348 -0.93 -6.12 9.71
CA PRO A 348 -0.37 -6.93 8.64
C PRO A 348 -0.08 -8.39 9.06
N PHE A 349 -0.03 -8.66 10.37
CA PHE A 349 0.27 -10.00 10.90
C PHE A 349 -0.97 -10.86 11.16
N GLY A 350 -2.16 -10.40 10.76
CA GLY A 350 -3.43 -11.07 11.02
C GLY A 350 -3.94 -10.91 12.47
N MET A 351 -5.17 -11.38 12.71
CA MET A 351 -5.88 -11.11 13.99
C MET A 351 -5.31 -11.84 15.22
N MET A 352 -4.36 -12.77 15.06
CA MET A 352 -4.03 -13.75 16.09
C MET A 352 -2.63 -13.64 16.70
N SER A 353 -1.69 -12.87 16.13
CA SER A 353 -0.29 -13.00 16.55
C SER A 353 0.25 -11.82 17.34
N THR A 354 0.11 -10.61 16.84
CA THR A 354 0.74 -9.44 17.45
C THR A 354 -0.20 -8.24 17.35
N ASN A 355 -0.35 -7.50 18.46
CA ASN A 355 -1.08 -6.24 18.42
C ASN A 355 -0.22 -5.18 17.73
N TYR A 356 -0.38 -5.07 16.42
CA TYR A 356 0.36 -4.14 15.58
C TYR A 356 -0.61 -3.47 14.60
N SER A 357 -0.47 -2.17 14.39
CA SER A 357 -1.33 -1.42 13.48
C SER A 357 -0.46 -0.49 12.63
N ILE A 358 -0.42 -0.73 11.32
CA ILE A 358 0.15 0.23 10.36
C ILE A 358 -0.97 1.06 9.77
N TRP A 359 -0.67 2.32 9.46
CA TRP A 359 -1.62 3.26 8.88
C TRP A 359 -1.07 3.77 7.54
N PRO A 360 -1.45 3.16 6.41
CA PRO A 360 -1.18 3.72 5.10
C PRO A 360 -2.03 4.96 4.87
N VAL A 361 -1.45 5.97 4.25
CA VAL A 361 -2.15 7.13 3.72
C VAL A 361 -2.13 7.02 2.20
N ILE A 362 -3.31 6.93 1.61
CA ILE A 362 -3.52 6.72 0.18
C ILE A 362 -4.21 7.95 -0.39
N LEU A 363 -3.75 8.40 -1.55
CA LEU A 363 -4.39 9.47 -2.32
C LEU A 363 -5.05 8.88 -3.55
N ILE A 364 -6.22 9.42 -3.89
CA ILE A 364 -7.03 8.98 -5.03
C ILE A 364 -7.26 10.18 -5.94
N PRO A 365 -6.76 10.18 -7.19
CA PRO A 365 -7.03 11.24 -8.15
C PRO A 365 -8.43 11.08 -8.75
N TYR A 366 -9.32 12.02 -8.47
CA TYR A 366 -10.69 12.02 -8.98
C TYR A 366 -10.85 12.65 -10.38
N ASN A 367 -9.76 13.01 -11.02
CA ASN A 367 -9.81 13.49 -12.41
C ASN A 367 -10.22 12.39 -13.39
N THR A 368 -9.88 11.13 -13.05
CA THR A 368 -10.05 9.96 -13.92
C THR A 368 -11.48 9.43 -13.93
N PRO A 369 -11.88 8.70 -15.00
CA PRO A 369 -13.22 8.09 -15.08
C PRO A 369 -13.55 7.19 -13.88
N PRO A 370 -14.87 7.01 -13.53
CA PRO A 370 -15.30 6.19 -12.39
C PRO A 370 -14.75 4.76 -12.42
N TRP A 371 -14.67 4.17 -13.62
CA TRP A 371 -14.14 2.81 -13.82
C TRP A 371 -12.62 2.71 -13.73
N VAL A 372 -11.91 3.84 -13.60
CA VAL A 372 -10.46 3.93 -13.40
C VAL A 372 -10.12 4.38 -11.99
N CYS A 373 -10.76 5.45 -11.49
CA CYS A 373 -10.34 6.12 -10.24
C CYS A 373 -10.37 5.21 -9.01
N MET A 374 -11.31 4.24 -8.94
CA MET A 374 -11.43 3.31 -7.80
C MET A 374 -10.69 1.97 -8.01
N LYS A 375 -9.89 1.84 -9.06
CA LYS A 375 -9.01 0.66 -9.22
C LYS A 375 -7.80 0.77 -8.31
N HIS A 376 -7.33 -0.35 -7.79
CA HIS A 376 -6.11 -0.41 -6.96
C HIS A 376 -4.89 0.23 -7.63
N THR A 377 -4.80 0.11 -8.96
CA THR A 377 -3.71 0.68 -9.77
C THR A 377 -3.72 2.20 -9.87
N SER A 378 -4.84 2.84 -9.53
CA SER A 378 -4.99 4.30 -9.53
C SER A 378 -4.70 4.92 -8.18
N PHE A 379 -4.55 4.10 -7.14
CA PHE A 379 -4.25 4.57 -5.79
C PHE A 379 -2.78 4.96 -5.67
N ILE A 380 -2.54 6.11 -5.08
CA ILE A 380 -1.20 6.64 -4.84
C ILE A 380 -0.89 6.48 -3.35
N MET A 381 0.05 5.60 -3.03
CA MET A 381 0.59 5.52 -1.66
C MET A 381 1.38 6.79 -1.37
N SER A 382 1.00 7.53 -0.32
CA SER A 382 1.69 8.74 0.12
C SER A 382 2.61 8.47 1.31
N MET A 383 2.18 7.65 2.27
CA MET A 383 3.04 7.26 3.38
C MET A 383 2.56 5.98 4.06
N ILE A 384 3.46 5.36 4.83
CA ILE A 384 3.14 4.28 5.76
C ILE A 384 3.59 4.71 7.15
N ILE A 385 2.60 4.94 8.02
CA ILE A 385 2.83 5.27 9.42
C ILE A 385 3.02 3.95 10.19
N PRO A 386 4.20 3.70 10.77
CA PRO A 386 4.48 2.49 11.52
C PRO A 386 3.97 2.61 12.95
N GLY A 387 3.51 1.54 13.54
CA GLY A 387 3.21 1.55 14.96
C GLY A 387 2.75 0.22 15.53
N LYS A 388 3.03 0.01 16.83
CA LYS A 388 2.37 -1.03 17.64
C LYS A 388 0.96 -0.61 18.01
N LYS A 389 0.67 0.70 17.98
CA LYS A 389 -0.62 1.32 18.27
C LYS A 389 -0.97 2.29 17.16
N MET A 390 -2.26 2.55 16.98
CA MET A 390 -2.73 3.59 16.06
C MET A 390 -2.12 4.96 16.42
N PRO A 391 -1.92 5.87 15.45
CA PRO A 391 -1.37 7.20 15.70
C PRO A 391 -2.31 8.08 16.54
N GLY A 392 -3.63 7.84 16.52
CA GLY A 392 -4.59 8.72 17.15
C GLY A 392 -4.48 10.15 16.63
N ASN A 393 -4.64 11.13 17.51
CA ASN A 393 -4.51 12.56 17.16
C ASN A 393 -3.09 12.97 16.74
N ASP A 394 -2.07 12.13 17.01
CA ASP A 394 -0.69 12.37 16.57
C ASP A 394 -0.50 12.16 15.05
N ILE A 395 -1.56 11.78 14.31
CA ILE A 395 -1.49 11.62 12.85
C ILE A 395 -1.02 12.91 12.15
N ASP A 396 -1.35 14.06 12.70
CA ASP A 396 -0.94 15.36 12.18
C ASP A 396 0.58 15.53 12.11
N VAL A 397 1.30 14.92 13.05
CA VAL A 397 2.76 14.89 13.04
C VAL A 397 3.27 14.19 11.78
N TYR A 398 2.64 13.09 11.41
CA TYR A 398 3.03 12.30 10.25
C TYR A 398 2.65 12.93 8.91
N LEU A 399 1.54 13.65 8.88
CA LEU A 399 1.03 14.27 7.65
C LEU A 399 1.84 15.51 7.21
N GLN A 400 2.73 16.04 8.03
CA GLN A 400 3.52 17.25 7.73
C GLN A 400 4.22 17.23 6.35
N PRO A 401 4.93 16.18 5.92
CA PRO A 401 5.56 16.13 4.60
C PRO A 401 4.54 16.25 3.46
N LEU A 402 3.42 15.53 3.56
CA LEU A 402 2.35 15.58 2.57
C LEU A 402 1.70 16.97 2.48
N VAL A 403 1.40 17.58 3.64
CA VAL A 403 0.82 18.91 3.70
C VAL A 403 1.76 19.97 3.09
N LYS A 404 3.07 19.82 3.30
CA LYS A 404 4.07 20.69 2.66
C LYS A 404 4.03 20.57 1.13
N GLU A 405 4.07 19.33 0.59
CA GLU A 405 4.00 19.14 -0.86
C GLU A 405 2.66 19.62 -1.46
N LEU A 406 1.54 19.38 -0.77
CA LEU A 406 0.23 19.87 -1.20
C LEU A 406 0.17 21.41 -1.24
N LYS A 407 0.77 22.10 -0.27
CA LYS A 407 0.89 23.56 -0.29
C LYS A 407 1.72 24.03 -1.47
N GLU A 408 2.85 23.40 -1.75
CA GLU A 408 3.70 23.72 -2.89
C GLU A 408 2.97 23.46 -4.23
N LEU A 409 2.26 22.34 -4.35
CA LEU A 409 1.44 22.02 -5.51
C LEU A 409 0.28 22.99 -5.71
N TRP A 410 -0.30 23.51 -4.63
CA TRP A 410 -1.36 24.51 -4.71
C TRP A 410 -0.83 25.88 -5.15
N THR A 411 0.29 26.34 -4.58
CA THR A 411 0.80 27.71 -4.79
C THR A 411 1.68 27.83 -6.03
N THR A 412 2.64 26.94 -6.19
CA THR A 412 3.68 27.02 -7.23
C THR A 412 3.43 26.00 -8.35
N GLY A 413 2.81 24.86 -8.03
CA GLY A 413 2.67 23.74 -8.95
C GLY A 413 3.98 23.02 -9.21
N VAL A 414 3.98 22.15 -10.21
CA VAL A 414 5.16 21.46 -10.72
C VAL A 414 5.10 21.30 -12.24
N ASP A 415 6.19 21.62 -12.93
CA ASP A 415 6.28 21.50 -14.37
C ASP A 415 6.17 20.04 -14.79
N THR A 416 5.21 19.75 -15.68
CA THR A 416 4.82 18.41 -16.06
C THR A 416 4.64 18.32 -17.57
N TYR A 417 5.15 17.25 -18.17
CA TYR A 417 4.93 16.97 -19.59
C TYR A 417 3.66 16.16 -19.78
N ASP A 418 2.77 16.65 -20.61
CA ASP A 418 1.55 15.97 -21.05
C ASP A 418 1.81 15.19 -22.33
N SER A 419 1.90 13.87 -22.26
CA SER A 419 2.19 13.02 -23.41
C SER A 419 0.99 12.87 -24.37
N PHE A 420 -0.23 13.22 -23.97
CA PHE A 420 -1.40 13.26 -24.83
C PHE A 420 -1.41 14.53 -25.69
N LYS A 421 -1.27 15.70 -25.05
CA LYS A 421 -1.22 17.00 -25.73
C LYS A 421 0.17 17.35 -26.27
N LYS A 422 1.23 16.61 -25.87
CA LYS A 422 2.65 16.82 -26.25
C LYS A 422 3.15 18.21 -25.89
N GLU A 423 2.78 18.72 -24.72
CA GLU A 423 3.18 20.04 -24.23
C GLU A 423 3.60 20.01 -22.76
N MET A 424 4.36 21.00 -22.34
CA MET A 424 4.64 21.26 -20.93
C MET A 424 3.54 22.10 -20.33
N PHE A 425 3.14 21.80 -19.09
CA PHE A 425 2.20 22.61 -18.31
C PHE A 425 2.57 22.59 -16.82
N THR A 426 2.10 23.55 -16.07
CA THR A 426 2.27 23.59 -14.62
C THR A 426 1.10 22.86 -13.96
N LEU A 427 1.38 21.69 -13.37
CA LEU A 427 0.41 20.88 -12.68
C LEU A 427 0.20 21.39 -11.27
N HIS A 428 -1.03 21.74 -10.95
CA HIS A 428 -1.46 22.03 -9.58
C HIS A 428 -2.29 20.87 -9.01
N ALA A 429 -2.32 20.76 -7.67
CA ALA A 429 -3.12 19.74 -7.01
C ALA A 429 -3.74 20.27 -5.72
N THR A 430 -4.92 19.72 -5.39
CA THR A 430 -5.64 20.02 -4.15
C THR A 430 -6.21 18.76 -3.52
N LEU A 431 -6.33 18.75 -2.20
CA LEU A 431 -7.05 17.75 -1.44
C LEU A 431 -8.47 18.25 -1.18
N MET A 432 -9.47 17.61 -1.80
CA MET A 432 -10.87 17.99 -1.66
C MET A 432 -11.62 17.22 -0.60
N TRP A 433 -11.30 15.92 -0.43
CA TRP A 433 -12.04 15.03 0.47
C TRP A 433 -11.13 14.13 1.28
N THR A 434 -11.63 13.69 2.42
CA THR A 434 -11.11 12.56 3.17
C THR A 434 -12.11 11.42 3.15
N ILE A 435 -11.61 10.19 3.03
CA ILE A 435 -12.39 8.95 3.07
C ILE A 435 -11.94 8.16 4.28
N SER A 436 -12.84 7.94 5.22
CA SER A 436 -12.55 7.16 6.43
C SER A 436 -13.83 6.52 6.94
N ASP A 437 -13.69 5.45 7.70
CA ASP A 437 -14.76 4.97 8.57
C ASP A 437 -14.98 5.96 9.74
N PHE A 438 -15.99 5.69 10.56
CA PHE A 438 -16.33 6.60 11.64
C PHE A 438 -15.23 6.74 12.71
N PRO A 439 -14.52 5.68 13.15
CA PRO A 439 -13.31 5.79 13.96
C PRO A 439 -12.17 6.56 13.28
N GLY A 440 -11.93 6.33 12.00
CA GLY A 440 -10.92 7.03 11.20
C GLY A 440 -11.21 8.52 11.06
N LEU A 441 -12.49 8.91 10.97
CA LEU A 441 -12.91 10.31 11.02
C LEU A 441 -12.41 11.00 12.30
N GLY A 442 -12.56 10.32 13.46
CA GLY A 442 -12.04 10.85 14.72
C GLY A 442 -10.54 11.09 14.71
N THR A 443 -9.80 10.19 14.08
CA THR A 443 -8.34 10.29 13.94
C THR A 443 -7.91 11.43 13.01
N LEU A 444 -8.57 11.56 11.85
CA LEU A 444 -8.18 12.56 10.83
C LEU A 444 -8.67 13.98 11.15
N SER A 445 -9.86 14.12 11.74
CA SER A 445 -10.48 15.42 12.01
C SER A 445 -10.28 15.91 13.44
N GLY A 446 -9.80 15.05 14.35
CA GLY A 446 -9.81 15.31 15.79
C GLY A 446 -11.21 15.26 16.42
N TRP A 447 -12.25 14.88 15.64
CA TRP A 447 -13.61 14.80 16.15
C TRP A 447 -13.77 13.66 17.15
N ASN A 448 -14.46 13.92 18.25
CA ASN A 448 -14.67 12.92 19.26
C ASN A 448 -15.81 11.93 18.88
N THR A 449 -15.45 10.76 18.40
CA THR A 449 -16.38 9.71 17.94
C THR A 449 -16.93 8.82 19.07
N TYR A 450 -16.53 9.04 20.33
CA TYR A 450 -16.85 8.18 21.47
C TYR A 450 -17.82 8.80 22.50
N THR A 451 -18.35 9.99 22.22
CA THR A 451 -19.26 10.71 23.13
C THR A 451 -20.70 10.75 22.61
N GLY A 452 -21.61 11.28 23.42
CA GLY A 452 -22.97 11.57 23.00
C GLY A 452 -23.10 12.57 21.86
N LEU A 453 -22.05 13.35 21.55
CA LEU A 453 -22.01 14.33 20.45
C LEU A 453 -21.15 13.82 19.29
N ALA A 454 -21.10 12.49 19.10
CA ALA A 454 -20.18 11.88 18.13
C ALA A 454 -20.57 12.09 16.67
N CYS A 455 -21.81 12.41 16.35
CA CYS A 455 -22.23 12.67 14.96
C CYS A 455 -21.80 14.07 14.50
N PRO A 456 -20.89 14.21 13.51
CA PRO A 456 -20.43 15.50 13.05
C PRO A 456 -21.51 16.31 12.31
N SER A 457 -22.50 15.63 11.71
CA SER A 457 -23.61 16.29 10.99
C SER A 457 -24.67 16.84 11.92
N CYS A 458 -24.87 16.22 13.06
CA CYS A 458 -25.98 16.50 13.96
C CYS A 458 -25.56 17.17 15.24
N ASN A 459 -24.35 16.88 15.68
CA ASN A 459 -23.72 17.48 16.86
C ASN A 459 -24.71 17.63 18.04
N ILE A 460 -25.04 18.85 18.41
CA ILE A 460 -25.95 19.18 19.52
C ILE A 460 -27.40 18.74 19.28
N ASP A 461 -27.82 18.59 18.04
CA ASP A 461 -29.17 18.14 17.67
C ASP A 461 -29.37 16.63 17.82
N SER A 462 -28.33 15.90 18.19
CA SER A 462 -28.42 14.47 18.46
C SER A 462 -29.06 14.20 19.81
N THR A 463 -29.86 13.12 19.91
CA THR A 463 -30.44 12.63 21.16
C THR A 463 -29.68 11.39 21.64
N PRO A 464 -28.54 11.57 22.31
CA PRO A 464 -27.72 10.45 22.72
C PRO A 464 -28.28 9.74 23.94
N ARG A 465 -28.25 8.41 23.94
CA ARG A 465 -28.57 7.59 25.09
C ARG A 465 -27.45 6.62 25.37
N ARG A 466 -26.90 6.64 26.56
CA ARG A 466 -25.89 5.66 27.00
C ARG A 466 -26.57 4.39 27.49
N LEU A 467 -26.21 3.26 26.86
CA LEU A 467 -26.75 1.96 27.24
C LEU A 467 -26.13 1.50 28.58
N PRO A 468 -26.97 1.09 29.58
CA PRO A 468 -26.47 0.83 30.95
C PRO A 468 -25.53 -0.37 31.03
N HIS A 469 -25.74 -1.41 30.23
CA HIS A 469 -24.93 -2.64 30.26
C HIS A 469 -23.68 -2.55 29.37
N SER A 470 -23.84 -2.22 28.10
CA SER A 470 -22.72 -2.17 27.14
C SER A 470 -21.85 -0.92 27.27
N LYS A 471 -22.30 0.09 28.02
CA LYS A 471 -21.66 1.42 28.15
C LYS A 471 -21.45 2.16 26.82
N LYS A 472 -22.08 1.68 25.74
CA LYS A 472 -22.03 2.31 24.42
C LYS A 472 -23.07 3.41 24.29
N TRP A 473 -22.78 4.40 23.47
CA TRP A 473 -23.74 5.41 23.06
C TRP A 473 -24.59 4.90 21.89
N CYS A 474 -25.86 5.18 21.91
CA CYS A 474 -26.77 5.05 20.78
C CYS A 474 -27.53 6.36 20.59
N PHE A 475 -27.95 6.63 19.37
CA PHE A 475 -28.63 7.85 18.97
C PHE A 475 -30.05 7.49 18.56
N MET A 476 -31.01 7.91 19.37
CA MET A 476 -32.42 7.56 19.21
C MET A 476 -33.14 8.60 18.36
N GLY A 477 -34.06 8.13 17.50
CA GLY A 477 -34.88 9.02 16.66
C GLY A 477 -34.10 9.78 15.58
N HIS A 478 -32.86 9.35 15.32
CA HIS A 478 -31.94 10.09 14.48
C HIS A 478 -31.94 9.54 13.04
N ARG A 479 -32.94 9.91 12.29
CA ARG A 479 -33.11 9.51 10.88
C ARG A 479 -33.31 10.75 10.01
N ARG A 480 -32.30 11.61 9.96
CA ARG A 480 -32.38 12.91 9.26
C ARG A 480 -32.67 12.80 7.76
N PHE A 481 -32.45 11.64 7.17
CA PHE A 481 -32.60 11.38 5.74
C PHE A 481 -33.67 10.32 5.42
N LEU A 482 -34.46 9.92 6.41
CA LEU A 482 -35.58 9.02 6.21
C LEU A 482 -36.82 9.74 6.71
N ASP A 483 -37.83 9.93 5.84
CA ASP A 483 -39.14 10.44 6.18
C ASP A 483 -39.89 9.48 7.14
#